data_f91b005cb955d035bd1c2bb66f612d0c
#
_entry.id   f91b005cb955d035bd1c2bb66f612d0c
#
_cell.length_a   1.000
_cell.length_b   1.000
_cell.length_c   1.000
_cell.angle_alpha   90.00
_cell.angle_beta   90.00
_cell.angle_gamma   90.00
#
_symmetry.space_group_name_H-M   'P 1'
#
loop_
_entity.id
_entity.type
_entity.pdbx_description
1 polymer ?
#
loop_
_entity_poly.entity_id
_entity_poly.type
_entity_poly.pdbx_seq_one_letter_code
_entity_poly.pdbx_strand_id
1 'polypeptide(L)'
;MDEKNYTQVLINGNVYTLGGAEDPEYLQKVAAYINEKIAVLKAQPGFTRQNKDYQEVMIYLNLADDYFKTLQEAMMLRAQKDEMEKEIYSLKHELISLQMKQEAAQKED
;
A
#
# COMPACT_ATOMS: atom_id res chain seq x y z
N MET A 1 31.02 15.38 -8.13
CA MET A 1 31.37 14.72 -6.88
C MET A 1 30.21 13.87 -6.40
N ASP A 2 30.43 12.60 -6.34
CA ASP A 2 29.38 11.69 -5.93
C ASP A 2 29.22 11.73 -4.42
N GLU A 3 28.36 12.61 -3.95
CA GLU A 3 27.92 12.54 -2.58
C GLU A 3 26.94 11.37 -2.48
N LYS A 4 27.48 10.23 -2.11
CA LYS A 4 26.64 9.10 -1.77
C LYS A 4 26.01 9.37 -0.42
N ASN A 5 24.70 9.49 -0.42
CA ASN A 5 23.95 9.58 0.82
C ASN A 5 23.90 8.20 1.48
N TYR A 6 24.39 8.15 2.70
CA TYR A 6 24.32 6.92 3.49
C TYR A 6 23.32 7.14 4.62
N THR A 7 22.47 6.16 4.82
CA THR A 7 21.47 6.17 5.89
C THR A 7 21.69 4.94 6.76
N GLN A 8 21.79 5.15 8.06
CA GLN A 8 21.86 4.05 9.02
C GLN A 8 20.44 3.68 9.45
N VAL A 9 20.13 2.40 9.39
CA VAL A 9 18.84 1.86 9.81
C VAL A 9 19.07 0.72 10.80
N LEU A 10 18.19 0.59 11.76
CA LEU A 10 18.18 -0.52 12.71
C LEU A 10 17.16 -1.54 12.24
N ILE A 11 17.61 -2.77 11.97
CA ILE A 11 16.72 -3.86 11.56
C ILE A 11 17.09 -5.10 12.38
N ASN A 12 16.11 -5.62 13.10
CA ASN A 12 16.28 -6.82 13.92
C ASN A 12 17.46 -6.71 14.89
N GLY A 13 17.65 -5.55 15.50
CA GLY A 13 18.73 -5.31 16.46
C GLY A 13 20.09 -5.01 15.85
N ASN A 14 20.23 -5.01 14.54
CA ASN A 14 21.48 -4.75 13.84
C ASN A 14 21.41 -3.43 13.08
N VAL A 15 22.52 -2.68 13.12
CA VAL A 15 22.62 -1.43 12.39
C VAL A 15 23.21 -1.69 11.01
N TYR A 16 22.54 -1.20 9.98
CA TYR A 16 23.01 -1.31 8.61
C TYR A 16 23.18 0.09 8.03
N THR A 17 24.26 0.29 7.30
CA THR A 17 24.51 1.52 6.57
C THR A 17 24.13 1.30 5.11
N LEU A 18 23.08 1.99 4.65
CA LEU A 18 22.57 1.83 3.31
C LEU A 18 22.97 3.03 2.46
N GLY A 19 23.53 2.77 1.30
CA GLY A 19 23.84 3.79 0.30
C GLY A 19 22.81 3.75 -0.81
N GLY A 20 22.50 4.91 -1.38
CA GLY A 20 21.61 4.97 -2.53
C GLY A 20 20.86 6.28 -2.64
N ALA A 21 19.97 6.34 -3.61
CA ALA A 21 19.21 7.55 -3.95
C ALA A 21 17.92 7.71 -3.13
N GLU A 22 17.58 6.73 -2.30
CA GLU A 22 16.34 6.76 -1.54
C GLU A 22 16.40 7.78 -0.40
N ASP A 23 15.27 8.41 -0.13
CA ASP A 23 15.14 9.38 0.96
C ASP A 23 15.40 8.71 2.31
N PRO A 24 16.27 9.30 3.17
CA PRO A 24 16.51 8.75 4.51
C PRO A 24 15.26 8.54 5.35
N GLU A 25 14.29 9.44 5.29
CA GLU A 25 13.03 9.30 6.04
C GLU A 25 12.23 8.08 5.54
N TYR A 26 12.23 7.85 4.25
CA TYR A 26 11.58 6.69 3.66
C TYR A 26 12.24 5.40 4.12
N LEU A 27 13.57 5.35 4.12
CA LEU A 27 14.32 4.17 4.57
C LEU A 27 14.06 3.86 6.05
N GLN A 28 13.94 4.90 6.90
CA GLN A 28 13.57 4.70 8.30
C GLN A 28 12.15 4.14 8.44
N LYS A 29 11.23 4.61 7.63
CA LYS A 29 9.85 4.11 7.61
C LYS A 29 9.80 2.64 7.20
N VAL A 30 10.56 2.27 6.18
CA VAL A 30 10.66 0.87 5.72
C VAL A 30 11.24 -0.01 6.82
N ALA A 31 12.32 0.43 7.45
CA ALA A 31 12.96 -0.31 8.55
C ALA A 31 12.00 -0.49 9.73
N ALA A 32 11.24 0.55 10.07
CA ALA A 32 10.26 0.49 11.15
C ALA A 32 9.17 -0.55 10.86
N TYR A 33 8.68 -0.61 9.63
CA TYR A 33 7.70 -1.61 9.21
C TYR A 33 8.24 -3.03 9.38
N ILE A 34 9.47 -3.26 8.94
CA ILE A 34 10.13 -4.57 9.07
C ILE A 34 10.26 -4.95 10.54
N ASN A 35 10.70 -4.02 11.38
CA ASN A 35 10.87 -4.28 12.82
C ASN A 35 9.55 -4.58 13.51
N GLU A 36 8.49 -3.91 13.12
CA GLU A 36 7.14 -4.17 13.64
C GLU A 36 6.69 -5.58 13.29
N LYS A 37 6.91 -6.00 12.05
CA LYS A 37 6.58 -7.36 11.61
C LYS A 37 7.37 -8.40 12.38
N ILE A 38 8.66 -8.16 12.60
CA ILE A 38 9.51 -9.05 13.38
C ILE A 38 8.98 -9.18 14.82
N ALA A 39 8.60 -8.05 15.42
CA ALA A 39 8.05 -8.07 16.79
C ALA A 39 6.76 -8.89 16.89
N VAL A 40 5.88 -8.76 15.91
CA VAL A 40 4.64 -9.54 15.85
C VAL A 40 4.93 -11.04 15.77
N LEU A 41 5.89 -11.43 14.93
CA LEU A 41 6.26 -12.83 14.77
C LEU A 41 6.93 -13.39 16.03
N LYS A 42 7.80 -12.62 16.66
CA LYS A 42 8.47 -13.03 17.91
C LYS A 42 7.51 -13.22 19.06
N ALA A 43 6.38 -12.53 19.04
CA ALA A 43 5.33 -12.68 20.06
C ALA A 43 4.52 -13.96 19.90
N GLN A 44 4.62 -14.64 18.77
CA GLN A 44 3.91 -15.90 18.55
C GLN A 44 4.58 -17.03 19.33
N PRO A 45 3.78 -17.91 19.98
CA PRO A 45 4.34 -19.02 20.76
C PRO A 45 5.22 -19.92 19.91
N GLY A 46 6.42 -20.19 20.39
CA GLY A 46 7.35 -21.12 19.75
C GLY A 46 8.18 -20.54 18.61
N PHE A 47 7.93 -19.31 18.18
CA PHE A 47 8.70 -18.72 17.09
C PHE A 47 10.17 -18.58 17.43
N THR A 48 10.48 -18.06 18.61
CA THR A 48 11.87 -17.84 19.05
C THR A 48 12.62 -19.14 19.37
N ARG A 49 11.90 -20.25 19.47
CA ARG A 49 12.50 -21.58 19.67
C ARG A 49 12.99 -22.20 18.38
N GLN A 50 12.53 -21.67 17.24
CA GLN A 50 12.97 -22.14 15.94
C GLN A 50 14.40 -21.68 15.67
N ASN A 51 15.09 -22.37 14.75
CA ASN A 51 16.43 -21.96 14.39
C ASN A 51 16.38 -20.61 13.66
N LYS A 52 17.53 -19.95 13.63
CA LYS A 52 17.64 -18.59 13.09
C LYS A 52 17.25 -18.52 11.61
N ASP A 53 17.65 -19.50 10.82
CA ASP A 53 17.33 -19.54 9.38
C ASP A 53 15.83 -19.66 9.15
N TYR A 54 15.17 -20.50 9.93
CA TYR A 54 13.71 -20.63 9.86
C TYR A 54 13.03 -19.29 10.20
N GLN A 55 13.48 -18.63 11.26
CA GLN A 55 12.92 -17.34 11.66
C GLN A 55 13.08 -16.31 10.55
N GLU A 56 14.24 -16.24 9.92
CA GLU A 56 14.48 -15.29 8.81
C GLU A 56 13.59 -15.58 7.62
N VAL A 57 13.45 -16.83 7.23
CA VAL A 57 12.57 -17.22 6.11
C VAL A 57 11.12 -16.84 6.41
N MET A 58 10.67 -17.07 7.64
CA MET A 58 9.29 -16.71 8.03
C MET A 58 9.07 -15.19 7.99
N ILE A 59 10.07 -14.41 8.35
CA ILE A 59 10.01 -12.96 8.24
C ILE A 59 9.85 -12.56 6.78
N TYR A 60 10.68 -13.11 5.89
CA TYR A 60 10.62 -12.80 4.45
C TYR A 60 9.27 -13.17 3.85
N LEU A 61 8.76 -14.36 4.17
CA LEU A 61 7.47 -14.83 3.67
C LEU A 61 6.33 -13.93 4.12
N ASN A 62 6.36 -13.51 5.39
CA ASN A 62 5.32 -12.64 5.91
C ASN A 62 5.34 -11.26 5.27
N LEU A 63 6.53 -10.70 5.03
CA LEU A 63 6.66 -9.42 4.35
C LEU A 63 6.15 -9.49 2.91
N ALA A 64 6.51 -10.55 2.20
CA ALA A 64 6.04 -10.77 0.84
C ALA A 64 4.51 -10.98 0.80
N ASP A 65 3.97 -11.72 1.76
CA ASP A 65 2.53 -11.95 1.89
C ASP A 65 1.78 -10.63 2.08
N ASP A 66 2.28 -9.74 2.93
CA ASP A 66 1.70 -8.42 3.13
C ASP A 66 1.66 -7.63 1.82
N TYR A 67 2.75 -7.70 1.04
CA TYR A 67 2.81 -7.03 -0.25
C TYR A 67 1.73 -7.54 -1.21
N PHE A 68 1.60 -8.85 -1.35
CA PHE A 68 0.64 -9.42 -2.29
C PHE A 68 -0.80 -9.17 -1.86
N LYS A 69 -1.07 -9.22 -0.56
CA LYS A 69 -2.40 -8.88 -0.03
C LYS A 69 -2.75 -7.42 -0.28
N THR A 70 -1.80 -6.52 -0.06
CA THR A 70 -1.98 -5.10 -0.32
C THR A 70 -2.18 -4.82 -1.81
N LEU A 71 -1.43 -5.51 -2.66
CA LEU A 71 -1.60 -5.40 -4.11
C LEU A 71 -3.00 -5.84 -4.53
N GLN A 72 -3.49 -6.94 -3.98
CA GLN A 72 -4.83 -7.43 -4.25
C GLN A 72 -5.90 -6.42 -3.83
N GLU A 73 -5.76 -5.85 -2.64
CA GLU A 73 -6.66 -4.79 -2.16
C GLU A 73 -6.63 -3.57 -3.07
N ALA A 74 -5.44 -3.16 -3.51
CA ALA A 74 -5.30 -2.04 -4.43
C ALA A 74 -6.01 -2.30 -5.75
N MET A 75 -5.92 -3.52 -6.27
CA MET A 75 -6.61 -3.91 -7.50
C MET A 75 -8.12 -3.89 -7.32
N MET A 76 -8.62 -4.36 -6.18
CA MET A 76 -10.05 -4.33 -5.87
C MET A 76 -10.57 -2.90 -5.74
N LEU A 77 -9.81 -2.03 -5.07
CA LEU A 77 -10.17 -0.62 -4.92
C LEU A 77 -10.18 0.09 -6.26
N ARG A 78 -9.25 -0.23 -7.14
CA ARG A 78 -9.21 0.33 -8.50
C ARG A 78 -10.43 -0.09 -9.29
N ALA A 79 -10.81 -1.36 -9.19
CA ALA A 79 -12.02 -1.86 -9.86
C ALA A 79 -13.28 -1.17 -9.35
N GLN A 80 -13.37 -0.96 -8.02
CA GLN A 80 -14.49 -0.23 -7.43
C GLN A 80 -14.54 1.22 -7.89
N LYS A 81 -13.38 1.86 -7.97
CA LYS A 81 -13.26 3.23 -8.46
C LYS A 81 -13.75 3.35 -9.90
N ASP A 82 -13.32 2.42 -10.76
CA ASP A 82 -13.75 2.39 -12.17
C ASP A 82 -15.25 2.21 -12.27
N GLU A 83 -15.82 1.34 -11.46
CA GLU A 83 -17.27 1.11 -11.42
C GLU A 83 -18.02 2.36 -10.98
N MET A 84 -17.54 3.04 -9.95
CA MET A 84 -18.10 4.30 -9.47
C MET A 84 -18.04 5.40 -10.53
N GLU A 85 -16.93 5.49 -11.26
CA GLU A 85 -16.77 6.46 -12.34
C GLU A 85 -17.78 6.24 -13.46
N LYS A 86 -18.04 4.99 -13.82
CA LYS A 86 -19.06 4.61 -14.80
C LYS A 86 -20.44 5.02 -14.31
N GLU A 87 -20.73 4.77 -13.05
CA GLU A 87 -22.00 5.12 -12.44
C GLU A 87 -22.22 6.62 -12.43
N ILE A 88 -21.19 7.39 -12.06
CA ILE A 88 -21.23 8.85 -12.09
C ILE A 88 -21.50 9.35 -13.52
N TYR A 89 -20.84 8.77 -14.50
CA TYR A 89 -21.04 9.12 -15.91
C TYR A 89 -22.48 8.87 -16.35
N SER A 90 -23.03 7.71 -15.99
CA SER A 90 -24.43 7.36 -16.28
C SER A 90 -25.41 8.34 -15.64
N LEU A 91 -25.19 8.67 -14.38
CA LEU A 91 -26.05 9.60 -13.64
C LEU A 91 -25.99 11.00 -14.23
N LYS A 92 -24.83 11.47 -14.64
CA LYS A 92 -24.67 12.76 -15.31
C LYS A 92 -25.44 12.78 -16.63
N HIS A 93 -25.40 11.71 -17.37
CA HIS A 93 -26.13 11.56 -18.63
C HIS A 93 -27.66 11.63 -18.41
N GLU A 94 -28.14 10.90 -17.40
CA GLU A 94 -29.55 10.94 -17.02
C GLU A 94 -29.99 12.34 -16.62
N LEU A 95 -29.16 13.02 -15.83
CA LEU A 95 -29.46 14.37 -15.36
C LEU A 95 -29.57 15.33 -16.53
N ILE A 96 -28.66 15.28 -17.47
CA ILE A 96 -28.70 16.10 -18.67
C ILE A 96 -29.97 15.82 -19.50
N SER A 97 -30.33 14.56 -19.67
CA SER A 97 -31.53 14.14 -20.39
C SER A 97 -32.80 14.69 -19.74
N LEU A 98 -32.87 14.62 -18.40
CA LEU A 98 -34.00 15.17 -17.65
C LEU A 98 -34.09 16.68 -17.77
N GLN A 99 -32.98 17.38 -17.71
CA GLN A 99 -32.92 18.83 -17.88
C GLN A 99 -33.41 19.25 -19.27
N MET A 100 -32.98 18.53 -20.30
CA MET A 100 -33.39 18.77 -21.67
C MET A 100 -34.90 18.57 -21.85
N LYS A 101 -35.46 17.53 -21.23
CA LYS A 101 -36.90 17.26 -21.27
C LYS A 101 -37.69 18.36 -20.56
N GLN A 102 -37.21 18.88 -19.43
CA GLN A 102 -37.85 19.97 -18.71
C GLN A 102 -37.84 21.25 -19.53
N GLU A 103 -36.73 21.57 -20.19
CA GLU A 103 -36.59 22.73 -21.04
C GLU A 103 -37.55 22.63 -22.24
N ALA A 104 -37.64 21.46 -22.85
CA ALA A 104 -38.56 21.23 -23.98
C ALA A 104 -40.03 21.38 -23.55
N ALA A 105 -40.38 20.86 -22.37
CA ALA A 105 -41.72 21.00 -21.83
C ALA A 105 -42.10 22.48 -21.55
N GLN A 106 -41.13 23.26 -21.04
CA GLN A 106 -41.34 24.67 -20.78
C GLN A 106 -41.50 25.48 -22.05
N LYS A 107 -40.86 25.07 -23.14
CA LYS A 107 -40.97 25.78 -24.43
C LYS A 107 -42.29 25.52 -25.17
N GLU A 108 -42.99 24.46 -24.83
CA GLU A 108 -44.27 24.11 -25.47
C GLU A 108 -45.49 24.91 -24.95
N ASP A 109 -45.30 25.66 -23.88
CA ASP A 109 -46.35 26.51 -23.34
C ASP A 109 -46.40 27.87 -24.10
#